data_b1ff7432c2b1e55715e860a11e934338
#
_entry.id   b1ff7432c2b1e55715e860a11e934338
#
_cell.length_a   1.000
_cell.length_b   1.000
_cell.length_c   1.000
_cell.angle_alpha   90.00
_cell.angle_beta   90.00
_cell.angle_gamma   90.00
#
_symmetry.space_group_name_H-M   'P 1'
#
loop_
_entity.id
_entity.type
_entity.pdbx_description
1 polymer ?
#
loop_
_entity_poly.entity_id
_entity_poly.type
_entity_poly.pdbx_seq_one_letter_code
_entity_poly.pdbx_strand_id
1 'polypeptide(L)'
;MNFRILNYFLTVAYEKNITKAAEILHITQPTLSRQLMQLETALGVKLFDRDKHKFALTPSGQFLVERAREILNMVEKTTLDIQEQEHNLAGSIAMGAGEYQATEVLAKLIGGFQKQYAAVSFELFTSSADLLQDKLDKGLLDVAILQAPVDTTNYDYLRLPIRETWCVLMRSDAPLASKNAITASDLSGLPIILPARLQARSEIFNWLSGDITKMRFIGNSNLLANTAVFVEQCGYYGISVQMPLLDEKRFTYRPLTPALHSDILLVWRRDRQQSLALQKFLQFAKCFLSIE
;
A
#
# COMPACT_ATOMS: atom_id res chain seq x y z
N MET A 1 27.70 -11.86 -1.68
CA MET A 1 26.91 -10.71 -1.16
C MET A 1 26.50 -11.04 0.26
N ASN A 2 26.63 -10.11 1.23
CA ASN A 2 26.18 -10.28 2.61
C ASN A 2 25.39 -9.03 3.05
N PHE A 3 24.68 -9.11 4.17
CA PHE A 3 23.79 -8.03 4.64
C PHE A 3 24.53 -6.73 4.95
N ARG A 4 25.76 -6.83 5.44
CA ARG A 4 26.62 -5.65 5.72
C ARG A 4 26.94 -4.86 4.45
N ILE A 5 27.26 -5.54 3.36
CA ILE A 5 27.58 -4.86 2.10
C ILE A 5 26.35 -4.23 1.46
N LEU A 6 25.15 -4.79 1.64
CA LEU A 6 23.89 -4.18 1.20
C LEU A 6 23.62 -2.90 2.00
N ASN A 7 23.83 -2.90 3.30
CA ASN A 7 23.70 -1.70 4.12
C ASN A 7 24.71 -0.60 3.70
N TYR A 8 25.96 -0.97 3.44
CA TYR A 8 26.97 -0.04 2.93
C TYR A 8 26.55 0.58 1.60
N PHE A 9 26.07 -0.25 0.69
CA PHE A 9 25.57 0.20 -0.61
C PHE A 9 24.38 1.17 -0.47
N LEU A 10 23.40 0.86 0.36
CA LEU A 10 22.24 1.73 0.61
C LEU A 10 22.63 3.06 1.23
N THR A 11 23.53 3.05 2.23
CA THR A 11 24.02 4.28 2.85
C THR A 11 24.69 5.19 1.84
N VAL A 12 25.53 4.63 0.96
CA VAL A 12 26.18 5.41 -0.09
C VAL A 12 25.18 5.90 -1.16
N ALA A 13 24.19 5.10 -1.51
CA ALA A 13 23.12 5.47 -2.45
C ALA A 13 22.28 6.64 -1.92
N TYR A 14 22.02 6.66 -0.62
CA TYR A 14 21.26 7.71 0.06
C TYR A 14 22.06 9.00 0.17
N GLU A 15 23.29 8.93 0.71
CA GLU A 15 24.14 10.11 0.95
C GLU A 15 24.72 10.71 -0.32
N LYS A 16 24.76 9.95 -1.41
CA LYS A 16 25.39 10.34 -2.70
C LYS A 16 26.82 10.87 -2.52
N ASN A 17 27.45 10.50 -1.41
CA ASN A 17 28.79 10.90 -1.01
C ASN A 17 29.45 9.77 -0.20
N ILE A 18 30.50 9.19 -0.78
CA ILE A 18 31.16 8.02 -0.18
C ILE A 18 31.90 8.37 1.12
N THR A 19 32.45 9.59 1.25
CA THR A 19 33.13 10.03 2.46
C THR A 19 32.15 10.18 3.61
N LYS A 20 31.03 10.88 3.38
CA LYS A 20 29.97 11.05 4.36
C LYS A 20 29.35 9.71 4.77
N ALA A 21 29.13 8.82 3.81
CA ALA A 21 28.63 7.47 4.09
C ALA A 21 29.61 6.66 4.95
N ALA A 22 30.92 6.79 4.71
CA ALA A 22 31.93 6.12 5.51
C ALA A 22 31.96 6.63 6.97
N GLU A 23 31.76 7.93 7.18
CA GLU A 23 31.63 8.52 8.53
C GLU A 23 30.40 7.96 9.26
N ILE A 24 29.24 7.91 8.61
CA ILE A 24 27.98 7.35 9.17
C ILE A 24 28.16 5.87 9.54
N LEU A 25 28.88 5.12 8.69
CA LEU A 25 29.13 3.69 8.89
C LEU A 25 30.29 3.41 9.84
N HIS A 26 30.97 4.44 10.37
CA HIS A 26 32.12 4.34 11.24
C HIS A 26 33.28 3.49 10.66
N ILE A 27 33.54 3.63 9.37
CA ILE A 27 34.63 2.97 8.65
C ILE A 27 35.42 3.97 7.81
N THR A 28 36.59 3.57 7.32
CA THR A 28 37.37 4.44 6.44
C THR A 28 36.84 4.42 5.01
N GLN A 29 36.90 5.57 4.33
CA GLN A 29 36.47 5.71 2.94
C GLN A 29 37.13 4.69 1.99
N PRO A 30 38.47 4.40 2.07
CA PRO A 30 39.08 3.35 1.25
C PRO A 30 38.48 1.95 1.49
N THR A 31 38.12 1.63 2.75
CA THR A 31 37.47 0.36 3.08
C THR A 31 36.09 0.28 2.43
N LEU A 32 35.29 1.32 2.57
CA LEU A 32 33.95 1.37 1.94
C LEU A 32 34.04 1.25 0.42
N SER A 33 34.94 2.01 -0.21
CA SER A 33 35.16 1.98 -1.66
C SER A 33 35.55 0.59 -2.16
N ARG A 34 36.46 -0.10 -1.43
CA ARG A 34 36.88 -1.46 -1.77
C ARG A 34 35.73 -2.46 -1.65
N GLN A 35 34.92 -2.36 -0.61
CA GLN A 35 33.74 -3.23 -0.41
C GLN A 35 32.71 -3.05 -1.53
N LEU A 36 32.44 -1.81 -1.95
CA LEU A 36 31.54 -1.54 -3.08
C LEU A 36 32.10 -2.06 -4.41
N MET A 37 33.40 -1.90 -4.66
CA MET A 37 34.00 -2.49 -5.85
C MET A 37 33.92 -4.03 -5.88
N GLN A 38 34.12 -4.68 -4.73
CA GLN A 38 33.93 -6.14 -4.61
C GLN A 38 32.47 -6.54 -4.89
N LEU A 39 31.50 -5.76 -4.44
CA LEU A 39 30.07 -5.99 -4.76
C LEU A 39 29.81 -5.86 -6.26
N GLU A 40 30.28 -4.78 -6.90
CA GLU A 40 30.17 -4.57 -8.35
C GLU A 40 30.82 -5.72 -9.13
N THR A 41 32.02 -6.15 -8.72
CA THR A 41 32.73 -7.29 -9.33
C THR A 41 31.94 -8.60 -9.19
N ALA A 42 31.40 -8.86 -7.99
CA ALA A 42 30.62 -10.07 -7.73
C ALA A 42 29.29 -10.11 -8.51
N LEU A 43 28.71 -8.96 -8.81
CA LEU A 43 27.50 -8.84 -9.62
C LEU A 43 27.76 -8.71 -11.12
N GLY A 44 29.00 -8.44 -11.53
CA GLY A 44 29.40 -8.25 -12.92
C GLY A 44 28.90 -6.94 -13.54
N VAL A 45 28.38 -5.99 -12.73
CA VAL A 45 27.82 -4.73 -13.20
C VAL A 45 28.28 -3.56 -12.33
N LYS A 46 28.29 -2.35 -12.93
CA LYS A 46 28.49 -1.12 -12.18
C LYS A 46 27.18 -0.68 -11.52
N LEU A 47 27.27 -0.30 -10.26
CA LEU A 47 26.14 0.20 -9.47
C LEU A 47 26.15 1.74 -9.36
N PHE A 48 27.35 2.32 -9.44
CA PHE A 48 27.56 3.76 -9.39
C PHE A 48 28.29 4.26 -10.63
N ASP A 49 27.82 5.38 -11.17
CA ASP A 49 28.53 6.14 -12.21
C ASP A 49 29.47 7.13 -11.53
N ARG A 50 30.78 7.02 -11.84
CA ARG A 50 31.86 7.82 -11.24
C ARG A 50 32.39 8.88 -12.21
N ASP A 51 31.89 8.91 -13.45
CA ASP A 51 32.55 9.67 -14.55
C ASP A 51 32.18 11.16 -14.66
N LYS A 52 31.27 11.70 -13.85
CA LYS A 52 30.86 13.12 -14.01
C LYS A 52 30.65 13.82 -12.67
N HIS A 53 31.68 14.09 -11.90
CA HIS A 53 31.60 14.96 -10.69
C HIS A 53 30.31 14.83 -9.82
N LYS A 54 29.40 13.91 -10.17
CA LYS A 54 28.19 13.55 -9.44
C LYS A 54 28.18 12.06 -9.24
N PHE A 55 28.25 11.65 -8.01
CA PHE A 55 28.06 10.26 -7.61
C PHE A 55 26.58 9.87 -7.84
N ALA A 56 26.30 9.14 -8.92
CA ALA A 56 24.97 8.78 -9.33
C ALA A 56 24.80 7.25 -9.42
N LEU A 57 23.60 6.76 -9.18
CA LEU A 57 23.26 5.35 -9.39
C LEU A 57 23.09 5.04 -10.89
N THR A 58 23.63 3.90 -11.31
CA THR A 58 23.28 3.30 -12.61
C THR A 58 21.85 2.70 -12.55
N PRO A 59 21.25 2.32 -13.70
CA PRO A 59 19.98 1.55 -13.68
C PRO A 59 20.07 0.27 -12.83
N SER A 60 21.19 -0.47 -12.90
CA SER A 60 21.44 -1.63 -12.03
C SER A 60 21.55 -1.25 -10.56
N GLY A 61 22.15 -0.09 -10.25
CA GLY A 61 22.19 0.47 -8.90
C GLY A 61 20.81 0.83 -8.38
N GLN A 62 19.96 1.45 -9.17
CA GLN A 62 18.57 1.77 -8.80
C GLN A 62 17.77 0.50 -8.49
N PHE A 63 17.87 -0.50 -9.35
CA PHE A 63 17.25 -1.81 -9.13
C PHE A 63 17.74 -2.45 -7.81
N LEU A 64 19.05 -2.42 -7.55
CA LEU A 64 19.60 -2.99 -6.33
C LEU A 64 19.16 -2.21 -5.07
N VAL A 65 18.91 -0.91 -5.13
CA VAL A 65 18.39 -0.13 -3.98
C VAL A 65 17.06 -0.70 -3.50
N GLU A 66 16.12 -0.95 -4.40
CA GLU A 66 14.81 -1.52 -4.06
C GLU A 66 14.97 -2.90 -3.44
N ARG A 67 15.74 -3.78 -4.10
CA ARG A 67 15.95 -5.16 -3.61
C ARG A 67 16.73 -5.25 -2.31
N ALA A 68 17.73 -4.39 -2.13
CA ALA A 68 18.52 -4.37 -0.91
C ALA A 68 17.68 -3.93 0.31
N ARG A 69 16.76 -2.96 0.14
CA ARG A 69 15.81 -2.58 1.18
C ARG A 69 14.87 -3.74 1.54
N GLU A 70 14.30 -4.42 0.56
CA GLU A 70 13.43 -5.58 0.79
C GLU A 70 14.17 -6.68 1.58
N ILE A 71 15.40 -7.00 1.18
CA ILE A 71 16.22 -8.02 1.85
C ILE A 71 16.54 -7.64 3.30
N LEU A 72 16.98 -6.40 3.53
CA LEU A 72 17.35 -5.96 4.88
C LEU A 72 16.14 -5.88 5.81
N ASN A 73 14.99 -5.39 5.33
CA ASN A 73 13.75 -5.39 6.10
C ASN A 73 13.33 -6.82 6.48
N MET A 74 13.46 -7.78 5.56
CA MET A 74 13.16 -9.18 5.85
C MET A 74 14.09 -9.78 6.91
N VAL A 75 15.39 -9.44 6.87
CA VAL A 75 16.35 -9.88 7.89
C VAL A 75 16.02 -9.30 9.26
N GLU A 76 15.75 -7.99 9.32
CA GLU A 76 15.39 -7.32 10.57
C GLU A 76 14.12 -7.94 11.18
N LYS A 77 13.07 -8.09 10.37
CA LYS A 77 11.84 -8.75 10.77
C LYS A 77 12.07 -10.17 11.28
N THR A 78 12.82 -10.99 10.54
CA THR A 78 13.14 -12.36 10.97
C THR A 78 13.88 -12.38 12.30
N THR A 79 14.80 -11.42 12.52
CA THR A 79 15.53 -11.30 13.78
C THR A 79 14.58 -10.97 14.94
N LEU A 80 13.68 -10.01 14.73
CA LEU A 80 12.65 -9.65 15.72
C LEU A 80 11.72 -10.84 16.02
N ASP A 81 11.19 -11.50 14.99
CA ASP A 81 10.31 -12.67 15.14
C ASP A 81 10.94 -13.80 15.99
N ILE A 82 12.27 -14.02 15.84
CA ILE A 82 13.00 -15.01 16.64
C ILE A 82 13.18 -14.57 18.10
N GLN A 83 13.50 -13.29 18.32
CA GLN A 83 13.68 -12.73 19.66
C GLN A 83 12.39 -12.71 20.49
N GLU A 84 11.23 -12.55 19.83
CA GLU A 84 9.92 -12.53 20.45
C GLU A 84 9.47 -13.87 21.05
N GLN A 85 10.02 -14.99 20.59
CA GLN A 85 9.63 -16.31 21.07
C GLN A 85 10.01 -16.57 22.55
N GLU A 86 10.88 -15.77 23.14
CA GLU A 86 11.40 -16.07 24.47
C GLU A 86 10.80 -15.26 25.64
N HIS A 87 10.34 -14.00 25.47
CA HIS A 87 9.84 -13.19 26.60
C HIS A 87 8.86 -12.08 26.19
N ASN A 88 7.62 -12.17 26.63
CA ASN A 88 6.52 -11.20 26.43
C ASN A 88 6.19 -10.89 24.97
N LEU A 89 4.92 -10.99 24.61
CA LEU A 89 4.48 -10.72 23.23
C LEU A 89 4.83 -9.30 22.82
N ALA A 90 5.92 -9.15 22.09
CA ALA A 90 6.42 -7.91 21.50
C ALA A 90 6.60 -8.13 20.01
N GLY A 91 6.88 -7.06 19.23
CA GLY A 91 7.25 -7.13 17.84
C GLY A 91 6.49 -6.19 16.93
N SER A 92 6.64 -6.35 15.63
CA SER A 92 5.97 -5.52 14.63
C SER A 92 5.10 -6.36 13.70
N ILE A 93 3.89 -5.87 13.41
CA ILE A 93 3.01 -6.43 12.39
C ILE A 93 2.93 -5.45 11.23
N ALA A 94 3.46 -5.85 10.07
CA ALA A 94 3.41 -5.07 8.86
C ALA A 94 2.05 -5.24 8.16
N MET A 95 1.28 -4.16 8.07
CA MET A 95 -0.08 -4.15 7.55
C MET A 95 -0.22 -3.32 6.30
N GLY A 96 -0.97 -3.84 5.32
CA GLY A 96 -1.36 -3.11 4.13
C GLY A 96 -2.82 -2.67 4.16
N ALA A 97 -3.11 -1.45 3.70
CA ALA A 97 -4.49 -1.00 3.49
C ALA A 97 -4.58 -0.04 2.31
N GLY A 98 -5.73 -0.01 1.64
CA GLY A 98 -6.07 1.09 0.74
C GLY A 98 -6.70 2.27 1.51
N GLU A 99 -7.09 3.30 0.77
CA GLU A 99 -7.83 4.45 1.31
C GLU A 99 -9.34 4.14 1.30
N TYR A 100 -9.80 3.36 2.31
CA TYR A 100 -11.18 2.89 2.42
C TYR A 100 -11.81 3.32 3.74
N GLN A 101 -13.13 3.32 3.81
CA GLN A 101 -13.87 3.47 5.06
C GLN A 101 -13.55 2.31 6.03
N ALA A 102 -13.27 1.12 5.51
CA ALA A 102 -12.83 -0.03 6.29
C ALA A 102 -11.56 0.19 7.13
N THR A 103 -10.78 1.24 6.86
CA THR A 103 -9.64 1.63 7.71
C THR A 103 -10.08 1.99 9.14
N GLU A 104 -11.33 2.42 9.35
CA GLU A 104 -11.88 2.64 10.69
C GLU A 104 -11.99 1.33 11.48
N VAL A 105 -12.39 0.24 10.83
CA VAL A 105 -12.44 -1.09 11.44
C VAL A 105 -11.03 -1.56 11.81
N LEU A 106 -10.06 -1.34 10.90
CA LEU A 106 -8.65 -1.63 11.19
C LEU A 106 -8.13 -0.86 12.40
N ALA A 107 -8.43 0.43 12.49
CA ALA A 107 -8.02 1.27 13.61
C ALA A 107 -8.60 0.77 14.95
N LYS A 108 -9.87 0.35 14.95
CA LYS A 108 -10.51 -0.26 16.13
C LYS A 108 -9.86 -1.59 16.52
N LEU A 109 -9.55 -2.45 15.53
CA LEU A 109 -8.84 -3.72 15.74
C LEU A 109 -7.45 -3.49 16.36
N ILE A 110 -6.65 -2.61 15.78
CA ILE A 110 -5.31 -2.27 16.28
C ILE A 110 -5.41 -1.70 17.70
N GLY A 111 -6.26 -0.69 17.91
CA GLY A 111 -6.42 -0.06 19.22
C GLY A 111 -6.93 -1.01 20.30
N GLY A 112 -7.85 -1.93 19.95
CA GLY A 112 -8.31 -2.97 20.85
C GLY A 112 -7.22 -3.98 21.20
N PHE A 113 -6.44 -4.42 20.21
CA PHE A 113 -5.34 -5.36 20.40
C PHE A 113 -4.21 -4.76 21.25
N GLN A 114 -3.80 -3.50 20.98
CA GLN A 114 -2.74 -2.85 21.75
C GLN A 114 -3.08 -2.63 23.23
N LYS A 115 -4.35 -2.56 23.60
CA LYS A 115 -4.74 -2.54 25.03
C LYS A 115 -4.36 -3.81 25.77
N GLN A 116 -4.27 -4.94 25.08
CA GLN A 116 -3.88 -6.23 25.65
C GLN A 116 -2.38 -6.53 25.43
N TYR A 117 -1.81 -6.03 24.35
CA TYR A 117 -0.44 -6.33 23.89
C TYR A 117 0.30 -5.05 23.54
N ALA A 118 0.55 -4.21 24.53
CA ALA A 118 1.10 -2.86 24.35
C ALA A 118 2.51 -2.82 23.71
N ALA A 119 3.27 -3.91 23.80
CA ALA A 119 4.61 -4.02 23.22
C ALA A 119 4.60 -4.41 21.72
N VAL A 120 3.42 -4.71 21.14
CA VAL A 120 3.30 -4.97 19.70
C VAL A 120 3.11 -3.66 18.96
N SER A 121 4.00 -3.38 18.00
CA SER A 121 3.90 -2.24 17.09
C SER A 121 3.24 -2.64 15.76
N PHE A 122 2.77 -1.64 15.02
CA PHE A 122 2.17 -1.83 13.70
C PHE A 122 2.81 -0.89 12.70
N GLU A 123 3.20 -1.45 11.55
CA GLU A 123 3.67 -0.68 10.41
C GLU A 123 2.59 -0.65 9.34
N LEU A 124 2.06 0.55 9.04
CA LEU A 124 0.99 0.71 8.06
C LEU A 124 1.56 1.13 6.71
N PHE A 125 1.25 0.35 5.68
CA PHE A 125 1.61 0.64 4.30
C PHE A 125 0.34 0.86 3.48
N THR A 126 0.19 2.07 2.90
CA THR A 126 -0.96 2.42 2.07
C THR A 126 -0.64 2.26 0.59
N SER A 127 -1.45 1.46 -0.13
CA SER A 127 -1.30 1.28 -1.57
C SER A 127 -2.56 0.66 -2.21
N SER A 128 -2.50 0.44 -3.54
CA SER A 128 -3.52 -0.32 -4.26
C SER A 128 -3.47 -1.80 -3.89
N ALA A 129 -4.61 -2.50 -4.02
CA ALA A 129 -4.72 -3.92 -3.66
C ALA A 129 -3.70 -4.80 -4.38
N ASP A 130 -3.40 -4.55 -5.66
CA ASP A 130 -2.44 -5.34 -6.44
C ASP A 130 -1.01 -5.22 -5.87
N LEU A 131 -0.59 -4.01 -5.47
CA LEU A 131 0.71 -3.79 -4.83
C LEU A 131 0.76 -4.36 -3.40
N LEU A 132 -0.37 -4.33 -2.68
CA LEU A 132 -0.47 -4.95 -1.36
C LEU A 132 -0.37 -6.47 -1.46
N GLN A 133 -1.00 -7.10 -2.47
CA GLN A 133 -0.86 -8.54 -2.73
C GLN A 133 0.59 -8.92 -3.08
N ASP A 134 1.25 -8.18 -3.97
CA ASP A 134 2.66 -8.40 -4.31
C ASP A 134 3.56 -8.35 -3.05
N LYS A 135 3.31 -7.39 -2.16
CA LYS A 135 4.05 -7.30 -0.89
C LYS A 135 3.75 -8.43 0.10
N LEU A 136 2.49 -8.89 0.18
CA LEU A 136 2.13 -10.08 0.94
C LEU A 136 2.84 -11.32 0.39
N ASP A 137 2.87 -11.49 -0.92
CA ASP A 137 3.54 -12.61 -1.59
C ASP A 137 5.04 -12.63 -1.36
N LYS A 138 5.66 -11.46 -1.26
CA LYS A 138 7.08 -11.29 -0.92
C LYS A 138 7.38 -11.39 0.58
N GLY A 139 6.36 -11.39 1.45
CA GLY A 139 6.51 -11.37 2.92
C GLY A 139 6.97 -10.04 3.50
N LEU A 140 6.79 -8.98 2.73
CA LEU A 140 7.02 -7.60 3.17
C LEU A 140 5.82 -7.04 3.96
N LEU A 141 4.66 -7.69 3.85
CA LEU A 141 3.49 -7.48 4.70
C LEU A 141 3.09 -8.80 5.32
N ASP A 142 2.55 -8.74 6.53
CA ASP A 142 1.99 -9.88 7.25
C ASP A 142 0.51 -10.07 6.93
N VAL A 143 -0.20 -8.96 6.84
CA VAL A 143 -1.64 -8.92 6.64
C VAL A 143 -2.01 -7.67 5.83
N ALA A 144 -3.10 -7.74 5.06
CA ALA A 144 -3.61 -6.57 4.36
C ALA A 144 -5.14 -6.55 4.33
N ILE A 145 -5.70 -5.33 4.28
CA ILE A 145 -7.10 -5.12 3.94
C ILE A 145 -7.19 -4.90 2.43
N LEU A 146 -7.92 -5.78 1.76
CA LEU A 146 -8.12 -5.73 0.31
C LEU A 146 -9.59 -5.61 -0.02
N GLN A 147 -9.90 -4.73 -0.97
CA GLN A 147 -11.23 -4.60 -1.56
C GLN A 147 -11.42 -5.69 -2.63
N ALA A 148 -12.50 -6.46 -2.52
CA ALA A 148 -12.88 -7.46 -3.53
C ALA A 148 -13.22 -6.79 -4.89
N PRO A 149 -13.07 -7.53 -6.01
CA PRO A 149 -12.66 -8.92 -6.11
C PRO A 149 -11.16 -9.12 -5.91
N VAL A 150 -10.77 -10.19 -5.19
CA VAL A 150 -9.38 -10.56 -4.88
C VAL A 150 -9.24 -12.07 -5.14
N ASP A 151 -8.16 -12.47 -5.79
CA ASP A 151 -7.80 -13.89 -5.85
C ASP A 151 -7.31 -14.34 -4.47
N THR A 152 -8.09 -15.18 -3.81
CA THR A 152 -7.80 -15.70 -2.46
C THR A 152 -7.19 -17.10 -2.46
N THR A 153 -6.77 -17.64 -3.61
CA THR A 153 -6.26 -19.01 -3.73
C THR A 153 -5.13 -19.31 -2.75
N ASN A 154 -4.22 -18.35 -2.54
CA ASN A 154 -3.06 -18.50 -1.66
C ASN A 154 -3.22 -17.82 -0.30
N TYR A 155 -4.40 -17.33 0.03
CA TYR A 155 -4.64 -16.55 1.24
C TYR A 155 -5.72 -17.19 2.10
N ASP A 156 -5.55 -17.08 3.41
CA ASP A 156 -6.67 -17.13 4.35
C ASP A 156 -7.18 -15.71 4.57
N TYR A 157 -8.45 -15.58 4.94
CA TYR A 157 -9.05 -14.25 5.10
C TYR A 157 -10.18 -14.24 6.13
N LEU A 158 -10.43 -13.03 6.63
CA LEU A 158 -11.65 -12.67 7.35
C LEU A 158 -12.40 -11.62 6.55
N ARG A 159 -13.70 -11.78 6.40
CA ARG A 159 -14.55 -10.73 5.82
C ARG A 159 -14.83 -9.69 6.90
N LEU A 160 -14.57 -8.42 6.61
CA LEU A 160 -14.92 -7.34 7.52
C LEU A 160 -16.43 -7.07 7.48
N PRO A 161 -17.05 -6.62 8.59
CA PRO A 161 -18.48 -6.34 8.68
C PRO A 161 -18.86 -4.99 8.03
N ILE A 162 -18.16 -4.63 6.97
CA ILE A 162 -18.39 -3.41 6.20
C ILE A 162 -18.27 -3.73 4.71
N ARG A 163 -19.11 -3.08 3.91
CA ARG A 163 -19.07 -3.13 2.44
C ARG A 163 -18.84 -1.74 1.92
N GLU A 164 -17.85 -1.58 1.10
CA GLU A 164 -17.62 -0.32 0.42
C GLU A 164 -18.67 -0.09 -0.66
N THR A 165 -19.24 1.10 -0.69
CA THR A 165 -20.20 1.52 -1.72
C THR A 165 -19.47 2.36 -2.75
N TRP A 166 -19.59 1.98 -4.02
CA TRP A 166 -19.05 2.78 -5.11
C TRP A 166 -19.86 4.06 -5.30
N CYS A 167 -19.14 5.16 -5.40
CA CYS A 167 -19.68 6.52 -5.46
C CYS A 167 -18.99 7.32 -6.55
N VAL A 168 -19.59 8.44 -6.89
CA VAL A 168 -18.93 9.52 -7.63
C VAL A 168 -18.48 10.57 -6.62
N LEU A 169 -17.16 10.80 -6.54
CA LEU A 169 -16.56 11.92 -5.84
C LEU A 169 -16.63 13.16 -6.75
N MET A 170 -17.11 14.25 -6.22
CA MET A 170 -17.21 15.53 -6.92
C MET A 170 -17.07 16.70 -5.93
N ARG A 171 -16.91 17.90 -6.45
CA ARG A 171 -17.01 19.13 -5.65
C ARG A 171 -18.41 19.26 -5.07
N SER A 172 -18.54 19.81 -3.87
CA SER A 172 -19.85 20.03 -3.23
C SER A 172 -20.75 21.03 -3.97
N ASP A 173 -20.16 21.89 -4.80
CA ASP A 173 -20.89 22.83 -5.68
C ASP A 173 -21.13 22.30 -7.10
N ALA A 174 -20.77 21.05 -7.39
CA ALA A 174 -20.98 20.46 -8.71
C ALA A 174 -22.47 20.25 -9.03
N PRO A 175 -22.90 20.34 -10.31
CA PRO A 175 -24.31 20.15 -10.67
C PRO A 175 -24.92 18.83 -10.20
N LEU A 176 -24.16 17.73 -10.20
CA LEU A 176 -24.61 16.43 -9.74
C LEU A 176 -24.65 16.30 -8.21
N ALA A 177 -24.09 17.26 -7.45
CA ALA A 177 -24.06 17.20 -5.99
C ALA A 177 -25.46 17.26 -5.34
N SER A 178 -26.44 17.83 -6.04
CA SER A 178 -27.82 17.89 -5.57
C SER A 178 -28.60 16.57 -5.71
N LYS A 179 -28.08 15.59 -6.46
CA LYS A 179 -28.71 14.28 -6.63
C LYS A 179 -28.47 13.37 -5.44
N ASN A 180 -29.40 12.47 -5.15
CA ASN A 180 -29.23 11.45 -4.12
C ASN A 180 -28.35 10.27 -4.57
N ALA A 181 -28.37 9.97 -5.88
CA ALA A 181 -27.58 8.90 -6.49
C ALA A 181 -27.29 9.23 -7.95
N ILE A 182 -26.27 8.62 -8.52
CA ILE A 182 -25.78 8.87 -9.87
C ILE A 182 -26.02 7.65 -10.75
N THR A 183 -26.70 7.86 -11.88
CA THR A 183 -26.87 6.85 -12.94
C THR A 183 -25.73 6.94 -13.95
N ALA A 184 -25.55 5.88 -14.76
CA ALA A 184 -24.57 5.89 -15.85
C ALA A 184 -24.84 7.06 -16.84
N SER A 185 -26.10 7.35 -17.16
CA SER A 185 -26.47 8.47 -18.06
C SER A 185 -26.10 9.84 -17.52
N ASP A 186 -26.07 10.04 -16.20
CA ASP A 186 -25.66 11.30 -15.58
C ASP A 186 -24.18 11.64 -15.82
N LEU A 187 -23.37 10.62 -16.06
CA LEU A 187 -21.92 10.76 -16.29
C LEU A 187 -21.56 11.01 -17.76
N SER A 188 -22.55 10.97 -18.66
CA SER A 188 -22.32 11.12 -20.11
C SER A 188 -21.63 12.46 -20.43
N GLY A 189 -20.49 12.40 -21.16
CA GLY A 189 -19.71 13.56 -21.56
C GLY A 189 -18.90 14.25 -20.44
N LEU A 190 -19.10 13.88 -19.18
CA LEU A 190 -18.37 14.45 -18.05
C LEU A 190 -16.94 13.89 -17.97
N PRO A 191 -15.96 14.72 -17.49
CA PRO A 191 -14.57 14.30 -17.33
C PRO A 191 -14.42 13.35 -16.12
N ILE A 192 -14.17 12.07 -16.37
CA ILE A 192 -14.17 11.02 -15.37
C ILE A 192 -12.74 10.51 -15.11
N ILE A 193 -12.37 10.38 -13.84
CA ILE A 193 -11.20 9.62 -13.37
C ILE A 193 -11.67 8.29 -12.81
N LEU A 194 -11.07 7.20 -13.29
CA LEU A 194 -11.35 5.83 -12.86
C LEU A 194 -10.33 5.33 -11.84
N PRO A 195 -10.65 4.29 -11.06
CA PRO A 195 -9.64 3.57 -10.29
C PRO A 195 -8.62 2.90 -11.23
N ALA A 196 -7.35 2.89 -10.87
CA ALA A 196 -6.28 2.30 -11.68
C ALA A 196 -6.41 0.77 -11.79
N ARG A 197 -6.94 0.12 -10.76
CA ARG A 197 -7.06 -1.33 -10.66
C ARG A 197 -7.99 -1.90 -11.74
N LEU A 198 -7.49 -2.87 -12.52
CA LEU A 198 -8.24 -3.45 -13.66
C LEU A 198 -9.55 -4.11 -13.26
N GLN A 199 -9.55 -4.90 -12.17
CA GLN A 199 -10.74 -5.59 -11.67
C GLN A 199 -11.84 -4.59 -11.28
N ALA A 200 -11.48 -3.53 -10.55
CA ALA A 200 -12.41 -2.47 -10.17
C ALA A 200 -12.97 -1.75 -11.41
N ARG A 201 -12.11 -1.46 -12.40
CA ARG A 201 -12.58 -0.88 -13.68
C ARG A 201 -13.53 -1.80 -14.44
N SER A 202 -13.27 -3.10 -14.43
CA SER A 202 -14.16 -4.07 -15.09
C SER A 202 -15.56 -4.07 -14.46
N GLU A 203 -15.66 -3.99 -13.13
CA GLU A 203 -16.94 -3.86 -12.44
C GLU A 203 -17.66 -2.56 -12.81
N ILE A 204 -16.92 -1.43 -12.84
CA ILE A 204 -17.47 -0.13 -13.24
C ILE A 204 -17.91 -0.16 -14.71
N PHE A 205 -17.12 -0.75 -15.61
CA PHE A 205 -17.51 -0.87 -17.03
C PHE A 205 -18.75 -1.74 -17.22
N ASN A 206 -18.88 -2.83 -16.46
CA ASN A 206 -20.11 -3.63 -16.45
C ASN A 206 -21.31 -2.83 -15.93
N TRP A 207 -21.10 -2.00 -14.89
CA TRP A 207 -22.14 -1.11 -14.38
C TRP A 207 -22.54 -0.03 -15.39
N LEU A 208 -21.58 0.56 -16.13
CA LEU A 208 -21.85 1.54 -17.19
C LEU A 208 -22.64 0.92 -18.38
N SER A 209 -22.53 -0.39 -18.57
CA SER A 209 -23.23 -1.13 -19.64
C SER A 209 -23.06 -0.51 -21.03
N GLY A 210 -24.15 -0.24 -21.75
CA GLY A 210 -24.12 0.33 -23.10
C GLY A 210 -23.73 1.80 -23.19
N ASP A 211 -23.62 2.50 -22.07
CA ASP A 211 -23.29 3.93 -22.05
C ASP A 211 -21.78 4.23 -22.07
N ILE A 212 -20.93 3.22 -22.05
CA ILE A 212 -19.48 3.38 -22.00
C ILE A 212 -18.91 4.25 -23.14
N THR A 213 -19.51 4.17 -24.33
CA THR A 213 -19.11 4.95 -25.52
C THR A 213 -19.40 6.44 -25.40
N LYS A 214 -20.28 6.82 -24.47
CA LYS A 214 -20.64 8.22 -24.20
C LYS A 214 -19.77 8.83 -23.09
N MET A 215 -18.91 8.03 -22.45
CA MET A 215 -18.10 8.45 -21.33
C MET A 215 -16.82 9.14 -21.81
N ARG A 216 -16.43 10.19 -21.09
CA ARG A 216 -15.15 10.89 -21.29
C ARG A 216 -14.20 10.54 -20.17
N PHE A 217 -13.41 9.48 -20.36
CA PHE A 217 -12.38 9.10 -19.40
C PHE A 217 -11.13 9.99 -19.57
N ILE A 218 -10.74 10.68 -18.50
CA ILE A 218 -9.56 11.56 -18.47
C ILE A 218 -8.30 10.77 -18.09
N GLY A 219 -8.46 9.77 -17.21
CA GLY A 219 -7.35 8.96 -16.73
C GLY A 219 -7.78 8.03 -15.60
N ASN A 220 -6.79 7.49 -14.91
CA ASN A 220 -7.00 6.64 -13.75
C ASN A 220 -6.06 7.01 -12.60
N SER A 221 -6.47 6.70 -11.37
CA SER A 221 -5.70 6.96 -10.16
C SER A 221 -5.73 5.74 -9.25
N ASN A 222 -4.61 5.46 -8.60
CA ASN A 222 -4.48 4.33 -7.68
C ASN A 222 -4.86 4.68 -6.23
N LEU A 223 -4.81 5.94 -5.86
CA LEU A 223 -5.16 6.44 -4.53
C LEU A 223 -6.13 7.63 -4.63
N LEU A 224 -7.09 7.66 -3.72
CA LEU A 224 -8.19 8.63 -3.77
C LEU A 224 -7.75 10.05 -3.41
N ALA A 225 -6.77 10.21 -2.53
CA ALA A 225 -6.27 11.53 -2.15
C ALA A 225 -5.82 12.36 -3.37
N ASN A 226 -5.08 11.74 -4.31
CA ASN A 226 -4.69 12.41 -5.55
C ASN A 226 -5.91 12.70 -6.45
N THR A 227 -6.86 11.77 -6.53
CA THR A 227 -8.11 11.98 -7.29
C THR A 227 -8.86 13.19 -6.76
N ALA A 228 -8.94 13.36 -5.44
CA ALA A 228 -9.63 14.50 -4.81
C ALA A 228 -9.00 15.84 -5.22
N VAL A 229 -7.67 15.92 -5.35
CA VAL A 229 -7.00 17.14 -5.83
C VAL A 229 -7.44 17.48 -7.26
N PHE A 230 -7.49 16.51 -8.17
CA PHE A 230 -7.96 16.73 -9.54
C PHE A 230 -9.44 17.09 -9.61
N VAL A 231 -10.28 16.46 -8.76
CA VAL A 231 -11.69 16.81 -8.64
C VAL A 231 -11.85 18.27 -8.23
N GLU A 232 -11.08 18.72 -7.25
CA GLU A 232 -11.16 20.10 -6.76
C GLU A 232 -10.66 21.12 -7.78
N GLN A 233 -9.46 20.90 -8.32
CA GLN A 233 -8.79 21.89 -9.15
C GLN A 233 -9.30 21.92 -10.60
N CYS A 234 -9.76 20.78 -11.12
CA CYS A 234 -10.17 20.64 -12.51
C CYS A 234 -11.69 20.47 -12.71
N GLY A 235 -12.45 20.29 -11.63
CA GLY A 235 -13.89 19.99 -11.71
C GLY A 235 -14.18 18.60 -12.30
N TYR A 236 -13.26 17.64 -12.14
CA TYR A 236 -13.42 16.28 -12.62
C TYR A 236 -14.33 15.47 -11.66
N TYR A 237 -14.79 14.31 -12.13
CA TYR A 237 -15.60 13.37 -11.37
C TYR A 237 -14.80 12.09 -11.15
N GLY A 238 -14.58 11.71 -9.88
CA GLY A 238 -13.84 10.50 -9.54
C GLY A 238 -14.81 9.35 -9.22
N ILE A 239 -14.71 8.21 -9.93
CA ILE A 239 -15.43 7.01 -9.50
C ILE A 239 -14.55 6.28 -8.47
N SER A 240 -15.06 6.17 -7.25
CA SER A 240 -14.30 5.62 -6.10
C SER A 240 -15.24 5.10 -5.01
N VAL A 241 -14.69 4.53 -3.96
CA VAL A 241 -15.38 4.33 -2.69
C VAL A 241 -15.21 5.57 -1.79
N GLN A 242 -15.94 5.63 -0.69
CA GLN A 242 -15.83 6.76 0.23
C GLN A 242 -14.51 6.73 1.02
N MET A 243 -13.95 7.90 1.23
CA MET A 243 -12.81 8.13 2.13
C MET A 243 -13.25 9.06 3.26
N PRO A 244 -13.21 8.62 4.52
CA PRO A 244 -13.78 9.35 5.65
C PRO A 244 -13.17 10.72 5.93
N LEU A 245 -11.94 10.97 5.44
CA LEU A 245 -11.14 12.13 5.80
C LEU A 245 -11.28 13.32 4.84
N LEU A 246 -12.15 13.25 3.82
CA LEU A 246 -12.35 14.38 2.92
C LEU A 246 -13.29 15.42 3.55
N ASP A 247 -12.94 16.68 3.38
CA ASP A 247 -13.74 17.82 3.86
C ASP A 247 -15.07 17.90 3.09
N GLU A 248 -16.17 17.66 3.80
CA GLU A 248 -17.52 17.66 3.23
C GLU A 248 -17.96 19.05 2.71
N LYS A 249 -17.31 20.13 3.14
CA LYS A 249 -17.55 21.47 2.58
C LYS A 249 -17.00 21.63 1.17
N ARG A 250 -15.95 20.87 0.85
CA ARG A 250 -15.27 20.92 -0.45
C ARG A 250 -15.71 19.82 -1.39
N PHE A 251 -16.03 18.65 -0.84
CA PHE A 251 -16.32 17.44 -1.58
C PHE A 251 -17.64 16.81 -1.18
N THR A 252 -18.24 16.11 -2.10
CA THR A 252 -19.39 15.26 -1.81
C THR A 252 -19.28 13.94 -2.57
N TYR A 253 -19.84 12.88 -1.97
CA TYR A 253 -19.99 11.58 -2.57
C TYR A 253 -21.46 11.35 -2.91
N ARG A 254 -21.73 10.77 -4.07
CA ARG A 254 -23.06 10.28 -4.42
C ARG A 254 -22.96 8.83 -4.87
N PRO A 255 -23.72 7.92 -4.26
CA PRO A 255 -23.66 6.50 -4.59
C PRO A 255 -24.10 6.26 -6.03
N LEU A 256 -23.53 5.23 -6.63
CA LEU A 256 -23.96 4.75 -7.94
C LEU A 256 -25.36 4.11 -7.84
N THR A 257 -26.16 4.26 -8.88
CA THR A 257 -27.45 3.55 -9.00
C THR A 257 -27.59 2.94 -10.40
N PRO A 258 -27.82 1.61 -10.54
CA PRO A 258 -27.95 0.61 -9.46
C PRO A 258 -26.73 0.57 -8.55
N ALA A 259 -26.96 0.29 -7.25
CA ALA A 259 -25.91 0.29 -6.26
C ALA A 259 -24.84 -0.77 -6.58
N LEU A 260 -23.58 -0.37 -6.49
CA LEU A 260 -22.43 -1.24 -6.64
C LEU A 260 -21.65 -1.27 -5.32
N HIS A 261 -21.42 -2.48 -4.79
CA HIS A 261 -20.74 -2.69 -3.51
C HIS A 261 -19.57 -3.63 -3.68
N SER A 262 -18.56 -3.47 -2.84
CA SER A 262 -17.43 -4.38 -2.75
C SER A 262 -17.25 -4.83 -1.30
N ASP A 263 -17.04 -6.13 -1.11
CA ASP A 263 -16.66 -6.68 0.20
C ASP A 263 -15.21 -6.31 0.51
N ILE A 264 -14.91 -6.23 1.79
CA ILE A 264 -13.55 -5.98 2.29
C ILE A 264 -13.06 -7.19 3.05
N LEU A 265 -11.85 -7.61 2.71
CA LEU A 265 -11.20 -8.79 3.26
C LEU A 265 -9.93 -8.40 4.00
N LEU A 266 -9.77 -8.88 5.23
CA LEU A 266 -8.48 -8.92 5.92
C LEU A 266 -7.81 -10.22 5.51
N VAL A 267 -6.70 -10.17 4.76
CA VAL A 267 -6.06 -11.33 4.14
C VAL A 267 -4.62 -11.49 4.61
N TRP A 268 -4.15 -12.74 4.68
CA TRP A 268 -2.76 -13.11 4.97
C TRP A 268 -2.38 -14.39 4.24
N ARG A 269 -1.09 -14.62 4.05
CA ARG A 269 -0.61 -15.81 3.33
C ARG A 269 -0.88 -17.08 4.15
N ARG A 270 -1.48 -18.09 3.50
CA ARG A 270 -1.78 -19.40 4.11
C ARG A 270 -0.53 -20.24 4.33
N ASP A 271 0.41 -20.18 3.39
CA ASP A 271 1.60 -21.03 3.31
C ASP A 271 2.82 -20.47 4.06
N ARG A 272 2.66 -19.34 4.79
CA ARG A 272 3.74 -18.75 5.58
C ARG A 272 3.59 -19.03 7.06
N GLN A 273 4.73 -19.29 7.70
CA GLN A 273 4.79 -19.31 9.15
C GLN A 273 4.54 -17.90 9.68
N GLN A 274 3.54 -17.80 10.54
CA GLN A 274 3.15 -16.54 11.17
C GLN A 274 3.96 -16.30 12.43
N SER A 275 4.38 -15.05 12.69
CA SER A 275 4.92 -14.66 13.98
C SER A 275 3.88 -14.85 15.10
N LEU A 276 4.33 -14.98 16.34
CA LEU A 276 3.41 -15.11 17.48
C LEU A 276 2.51 -13.87 17.61
N ALA A 277 3.05 -12.68 17.35
CA ALA A 277 2.30 -11.43 17.34
C ALA A 277 1.16 -11.46 16.31
N LEU A 278 1.45 -11.90 15.07
CA LEU A 278 0.42 -12.04 14.04
C LEU A 278 -0.63 -13.08 14.39
N GLN A 279 -0.24 -14.25 14.89
CA GLN A 279 -1.19 -15.29 15.32
C GLN A 279 -2.17 -14.77 16.37
N LYS A 280 -1.66 -14.06 17.39
CA LYS A 280 -2.49 -13.44 18.44
C LYS A 280 -3.38 -12.34 17.89
N PHE A 281 -2.87 -11.50 16.99
CA PHE A 281 -3.66 -10.48 16.33
C PHE A 281 -4.81 -11.09 15.50
N LEU A 282 -4.55 -12.11 14.71
CA LEU A 282 -5.58 -12.78 13.90
C LEU A 282 -6.63 -13.49 14.79
N GLN A 283 -6.19 -14.09 15.91
CA GLN A 283 -7.12 -14.65 16.89
C GLN A 283 -8.02 -13.58 17.52
N PHE A 284 -7.42 -12.43 17.91
CA PHE A 284 -8.15 -11.28 18.40
C PHE A 284 -9.13 -10.74 17.36
N ALA A 285 -8.69 -10.58 16.11
CA ALA A 285 -9.53 -10.10 15.02
C ALA A 285 -10.74 -11.01 14.77
N LYS A 286 -10.55 -12.34 14.80
CA LYS A 286 -11.65 -13.30 14.69
C LYS A 286 -12.69 -13.12 15.79
N CYS A 287 -12.25 -12.99 17.04
CA CYS A 287 -13.16 -12.78 18.18
C CYS A 287 -13.87 -11.42 18.08
N PHE A 288 -13.13 -10.35 17.76
CA PHE A 288 -13.68 -9.00 17.64
C PHE A 288 -14.77 -8.92 16.58
N LEU A 289 -14.51 -9.47 15.39
CA LEU A 289 -15.43 -9.45 14.24
C LEU A 289 -16.62 -10.42 14.41
N SER A 290 -16.58 -11.35 15.36
CA SER A 290 -17.70 -12.27 15.65
C SER A 290 -18.71 -11.63 16.62
N ILE A 291 -18.39 -10.52 17.24
CA ILE A 291 -19.22 -9.83 18.24
C ILE A 291 -19.98 -8.65 17.61
N GLU A 292 -19.49 -8.09 16.51
CA GLU A 292 -20.16 -7.05 15.71
C GLU A 292 -21.06 -7.69 14.63
#